data_c6ecdcfda4b1deecb1d9d85b06efe2b8
#
_entry.id   c6ecdcfda4b1deecb1d9d85b06efe2b8
#
_cell.length_a   1.000
_cell.length_b   1.000
_cell.length_c   1.000
_cell.angle_alpha   90.00
_cell.angle_beta   90.00
_cell.angle_gamma   90.00
#
_symmetry.space_group_name_H-M   'P 1'
#
loop_
_entity.id
_entity.type
_entity.pdbx_description
1 polymer ?
#
loop_
_entity_poly.entity_id
_entity_poly.type
_entity_poly.pdbx_seq_one_letter_code
_entity_poly.pdbx_strand_id
1 'polypeptide(L)'
;MYWWQVGRFIRDADVRREFVPLLYQQFDATPSAQPAFFRLNVDLLPMVRSHTEKILRLKEFRRPVRIIFGDADYTLNSGVARTFHEFLPGSELFLIAGARHFVQLDEPEQVARLILTMPSPGSKQA
;
A
#
# COMPACT_ATOMS: atom_id res chain seq x y z
N MET A 1 -4.91 -6.00 18.48
CA MET A 1 -5.35 -5.97 17.07
C MET A 1 -6.24 -7.18 16.83
N TYR A 2 -7.43 -6.97 16.31
CA TYR A 2 -8.32 -8.09 16.01
C TYR A 2 -7.93 -8.67 14.65
N TRP A 3 -7.27 -9.78 14.64
CA TRP A 3 -6.71 -10.42 13.46
C TRP A 3 -7.74 -10.82 12.40
N TRP A 4 -8.99 -11.04 12.78
CA TRP A 4 -10.08 -11.23 11.82
C TRP A 4 -10.21 -10.04 10.85
N GLN A 5 -9.76 -8.83 11.25
CA GLN A 5 -9.76 -7.66 10.38
C GLN A 5 -8.72 -7.78 9.25
N VAL A 6 -7.54 -8.37 9.53
CA VAL A 6 -6.48 -8.54 8.50
C VAL A 6 -6.98 -9.43 7.37
N GLY A 7 -7.73 -10.48 7.69
CA GLY A 7 -8.33 -11.34 6.68
C GLY A 7 -9.31 -10.61 5.74
N ARG A 8 -9.89 -9.50 6.17
CA ARG A 8 -10.78 -8.70 5.32
C ARG A 8 -10.04 -7.85 4.29
N PHE A 9 -8.73 -7.65 4.45
CA PHE A 9 -7.88 -6.90 3.52
C PHE A 9 -7.50 -7.69 2.28
N ILE A 10 -7.79 -8.99 2.25
CA ILE A 10 -7.52 -9.93 1.16
C ILE A 10 -8.87 -10.41 0.60
N ARG A 11 -9.05 -10.30 -0.71
CA ARG A 11 -10.28 -10.73 -1.39
C ARG A 11 -10.38 -12.24 -1.46
N ASP A 12 -9.31 -12.88 -1.94
CA ASP A 12 -9.28 -14.32 -2.16
C ASP A 12 -9.30 -15.12 -0.85
N ALA A 13 -10.22 -16.08 -0.75
CA ALA A 13 -10.42 -16.86 0.47
C ALA A 13 -9.30 -17.89 0.70
N ASP A 14 -8.71 -18.43 -0.35
CA ASP A 14 -7.64 -19.42 -0.26
C ASP A 14 -6.33 -18.74 0.11
N VAL A 15 -5.99 -17.64 -0.55
CA VAL A 15 -4.84 -16.78 -0.18
C VAL A 15 -4.97 -16.31 1.27
N ARG A 16 -6.16 -15.91 1.70
CA ARG A 16 -6.41 -15.49 3.07
C ARG A 16 -6.18 -16.63 4.07
N ARG A 17 -6.64 -17.84 3.75
CA ARG A 17 -6.47 -19.02 4.61
C ARG A 17 -5.01 -19.40 4.80
N GLU A 18 -4.19 -19.21 3.79
CA GLU A 18 -2.75 -19.50 3.85
C GLU A 18 -1.95 -18.35 4.47
N PHE A 19 -2.21 -17.13 4.07
CA PHE A 19 -1.39 -15.98 4.41
C PHE A 19 -1.61 -15.46 5.84
N VAL A 20 -2.87 -15.42 6.31
CA VAL A 20 -3.17 -14.86 7.63
C VAL A 20 -2.50 -15.65 8.77
N PRO A 21 -2.50 -16.99 8.79
CA PRO A 21 -1.76 -17.74 9.80
C PRO A 21 -0.25 -17.48 9.80
N LEU A 22 0.35 -17.28 8.62
CA LEU A 22 1.78 -16.95 8.52
C LEU A 22 2.10 -15.59 9.13
N LEU A 23 1.26 -14.59 8.91
CA LEU A 23 1.41 -13.28 9.55
C LEU A 23 1.36 -13.39 11.09
N TYR A 24 0.44 -14.18 11.60
CA TYR A 24 0.34 -14.45 13.04
C TYR A 24 1.60 -15.10 13.58
N GLN A 25 2.01 -16.18 12.94
CA GLN A 25 3.19 -16.92 13.37
C GLN A 25 4.41 -16.00 13.42
N GLN A 26 4.62 -15.17 12.41
CA GLN A 26 5.73 -14.23 12.37
C GLN A 26 5.61 -13.15 13.45
N PHE A 27 4.41 -12.63 13.69
CA PHE A 27 4.18 -11.61 14.71
C PHE A 27 4.42 -12.14 16.12
N ASP A 28 3.94 -13.34 16.43
CA ASP A 28 4.10 -13.96 17.75
C ASP A 28 5.52 -14.50 17.97
N ALA A 29 6.17 -15.01 16.92
CA ALA A 29 7.53 -15.53 17.00
C ALA A 29 8.61 -14.44 17.11
N THR A 30 8.28 -13.18 16.81
CA THR A 30 9.23 -12.07 16.83
C THR A 30 9.05 -11.22 18.09
N PRO A 31 9.93 -11.31 19.10
CA PRO A 31 9.74 -10.63 20.39
C PRO A 31 9.57 -9.11 20.29
N SER A 32 10.18 -8.48 19.28
CA SER A 32 10.10 -7.04 19.04
C SER A 32 8.85 -6.61 18.24
N ALA A 33 8.10 -7.53 17.63
CA ALA A 33 6.99 -7.18 16.73
C ALA A 33 5.82 -6.52 17.47
N GLN A 34 5.43 -7.06 18.62
CA GLN A 34 4.33 -6.49 19.41
C GLN A 34 4.68 -5.10 19.95
N PRO A 35 5.82 -4.88 20.64
CA PRO A 35 6.20 -3.54 21.08
C PRO A 35 6.32 -2.54 19.92
N ALA A 36 6.91 -2.94 18.79
CA ALA A 36 7.03 -2.09 17.61
C ALA A 36 5.66 -1.70 17.04
N PHE A 37 4.74 -2.66 16.96
CA PHE A 37 3.37 -2.41 16.50
C PHE A 37 2.63 -1.41 17.40
N PHE A 38 2.69 -1.60 18.72
CA PHE A 38 2.05 -0.68 19.67
C PHE A 38 2.68 0.70 19.58
N ARG A 39 4.00 0.78 19.50
CA ARG A 39 4.70 2.07 19.35
C ARG A 39 4.29 2.78 18.08
N LEU A 40 4.26 2.09 16.95
CA LEU A 40 3.80 2.64 15.67
C LEU A 40 2.38 3.21 15.77
N ASN A 41 1.45 2.48 16.41
CA ASN A 41 0.08 2.95 16.54
C ASN A 41 -0.06 4.17 17.45
N VAL A 42 0.74 4.29 18.50
CA VAL A 42 0.77 5.47 19.37
C VAL A 42 1.31 6.69 18.63
N ASP A 43 2.36 6.49 17.84
CA ASP A 43 3.06 7.58 17.15
C ASP A 43 2.40 7.97 15.81
N LEU A 44 1.51 7.12 15.27
CA LEU A 44 0.96 7.27 13.91
C LEU A 44 0.24 8.60 13.71
N LEU A 45 -0.72 8.95 14.55
CA LEU A 45 -1.49 10.18 14.39
C LEU A 45 -0.65 11.46 14.56
N PRO A 46 0.20 11.57 15.61
CA PRO A 46 1.13 12.69 15.71
C PRO A 46 2.05 12.79 14.50
N MET A 47 2.58 11.65 14.03
CA MET A 47 3.45 11.59 12.86
C MET A 47 2.75 12.05 11.58
N VAL A 48 1.54 11.57 11.31
CA VAL A 48 0.75 11.99 10.14
C VAL A 48 0.52 13.49 10.16
N ARG A 49 0.10 14.05 11.30
CA ARG A 49 -0.12 15.50 11.45
C ARG A 49 1.16 16.31 11.18
N SER A 50 2.29 15.89 11.76
CA SER A 50 3.57 16.60 11.58
C SER A 50 4.14 16.49 10.15
N HIS A 51 3.68 15.52 9.36
CA HIS A 51 4.16 15.32 7.99
C HIS A 51 3.20 15.85 6.92
N THR A 52 2.02 16.33 7.29
CA THR A 52 1.03 16.84 6.33
C THR A 52 1.60 17.96 5.44
N GLU A 53 2.41 18.86 6.00
CA GLU A 53 3.06 19.92 5.24
C GLU A 53 4.10 19.39 4.23
N LYS A 54 4.73 18.26 4.55
CA LYS A 54 5.75 17.65 3.69
C LYS A 54 5.16 17.04 2.41
N ILE A 55 3.85 16.79 2.36
CA ILE A 55 3.18 16.24 1.18
C ILE A 55 3.32 17.19 -0.02
N LEU A 56 3.40 18.48 0.22
CA LEU A 56 3.60 19.48 -0.84
C LEU A 56 4.95 19.30 -1.57
N ARG A 57 5.95 18.76 -0.89
CA ARG A 57 7.27 18.47 -1.48
C ARG A 57 7.22 17.32 -2.51
N LEU A 58 6.17 16.50 -2.51
CA LEU A 58 5.96 15.49 -3.54
C LEU A 58 5.86 16.10 -4.94
N LYS A 59 5.40 17.34 -5.04
CA LYS A 59 5.36 18.09 -6.32
C LYS A 59 6.73 18.33 -6.93
N GLU A 60 7.80 18.23 -6.14
CA GLU A 60 9.20 18.38 -6.59
C GLU A 60 9.81 17.04 -7.04
N PHE A 61 9.12 15.91 -6.81
CA PHE A 61 9.62 14.59 -7.14
C PHE A 61 9.62 14.40 -8.67
N ARG A 62 10.76 13.93 -9.23
CA ARG A 62 10.98 13.87 -10.69
C ARG A 62 11.28 12.46 -11.22
N ARG A 63 11.24 11.46 -10.35
CA ARG A 63 11.42 10.08 -10.79
C ARG A 63 10.09 9.48 -11.20
N PRO A 64 10.08 8.48 -12.11
CA PRO A 64 8.85 7.75 -12.43
C PRO A 64 8.21 7.16 -11.18
N VAL A 65 6.89 7.29 -11.07
CA VAL A 65 6.10 6.74 -9.97
C VAL A 65 4.91 6.01 -10.54
N ARG A 66 4.66 4.80 -10.08
CA ARG A 66 3.40 4.10 -10.26
C ARG A 66 2.69 3.94 -8.93
N ILE A 67 1.45 4.36 -8.88
CA ILE A 67 0.54 4.19 -7.76
C ILE A 67 -0.37 3.04 -8.14
N ILE A 68 -0.23 1.90 -7.46
CA ILE A 68 -1.04 0.70 -7.70
C ILE A 68 -1.92 0.49 -6.48
N PHE A 69 -3.23 0.49 -6.68
CA PHE A 69 -4.19 0.49 -5.58
C PHE A 69 -5.40 -0.35 -5.90
N GLY A 70 -5.99 -1.02 -4.90
CA GLY A 70 -7.25 -1.73 -5.05
C GLY A 70 -8.45 -0.78 -5.00
N ASP A 71 -9.37 -0.85 -5.96
CA ASP A 71 -10.54 0.02 -5.97
C ASP A 71 -11.59 -0.37 -4.91
N ALA A 72 -11.55 -1.62 -4.44
CA ALA A 72 -12.39 -2.14 -3.36
C ALA A 72 -11.69 -2.09 -1.98
N ASP A 73 -10.60 -1.32 -1.83
CA ASP A 73 -9.99 -1.07 -0.54
C ASP A 73 -10.89 -0.15 0.30
N TYR A 74 -11.47 -0.70 1.35
CA TYR A 74 -12.32 0.04 2.28
C TYR A 74 -11.56 0.58 3.50
N THR A 75 -10.28 0.25 3.64
CA THR A 75 -9.40 0.75 4.72
C THR A 75 -8.81 2.10 4.34
N LEU A 76 -8.19 2.14 3.16
CA LEU A 76 -7.71 3.35 2.54
C LEU A 76 -8.42 3.46 1.19
N ASN A 77 -9.54 4.16 1.11
CA ASN A 77 -10.30 4.26 -0.13
C ASN A 77 -9.48 4.85 -1.29
N SER A 78 -9.91 4.59 -2.51
CA SER A 78 -9.18 5.00 -3.72
C SER A 78 -8.99 6.52 -3.85
N GLY A 79 -9.69 7.33 -3.05
CA GLY A 79 -9.47 8.78 -2.94
C GLY A 79 -8.06 9.11 -2.46
N VAL A 80 -7.51 8.30 -1.56
CA VAL A 80 -6.12 8.46 -1.09
C VAL A 80 -5.14 8.32 -2.26
N ALA A 81 -5.31 7.29 -3.09
CA ALA A 81 -4.45 7.06 -4.26
C ALA A 81 -4.56 8.19 -5.29
N ARG A 82 -5.77 8.72 -5.51
CA ARG A 82 -6.00 9.88 -6.39
C ARG A 82 -5.33 11.14 -5.86
N THR A 83 -5.42 11.39 -4.56
CA THR A 83 -4.74 12.52 -3.92
C THR A 83 -3.21 12.42 -4.09
N PHE A 84 -2.61 11.24 -3.89
CA PHE A 84 -1.18 11.06 -4.17
C PHE A 84 -0.84 11.32 -5.64
N HIS A 85 -1.68 10.87 -6.57
CA HIS A 85 -1.50 11.12 -8.00
C HIS A 85 -1.51 12.63 -8.32
N GLU A 86 -2.39 13.40 -7.70
CA GLU A 86 -2.45 14.86 -7.85
C GLU A 86 -1.19 15.58 -7.33
N PHE A 87 -0.58 15.05 -6.25
CA PHE A 87 0.64 15.63 -5.67
C PHE A 87 1.94 15.15 -6.34
N LEU A 88 1.89 14.10 -7.16
CA LEU A 88 3.05 13.51 -7.83
C LEU A 88 2.96 13.74 -9.35
N PRO A 89 3.47 14.86 -9.87
CA PRO A 89 3.43 15.15 -11.30
C PRO A 89 4.14 14.06 -12.11
N GLY A 90 3.46 13.54 -13.14
CA GLY A 90 4.00 12.47 -13.98
C GLY A 90 3.91 11.08 -13.36
N SER A 91 3.19 10.91 -12.24
CA SER A 91 2.85 9.57 -11.76
C SER A 91 1.79 8.91 -12.64
N GLU A 92 1.79 7.58 -12.66
CA GLU A 92 0.74 6.77 -13.27
C GLU A 92 -0.12 6.17 -12.15
N LEU A 93 -1.44 6.25 -12.26
CA LEU A 93 -2.38 5.68 -11.29
C LEU A 93 -3.09 4.46 -11.89
N PHE A 94 -2.96 3.32 -11.23
CA PHE A 94 -3.63 2.08 -11.58
C PHE A 94 -4.57 1.65 -10.44
N LEU A 95 -5.86 1.71 -10.68
CA LEU A 95 -6.88 1.17 -9.78
C LEU A 95 -7.25 -0.23 -10.25
N ILE A 96 -6.92 -1.23 -9.46
CA ILE A 96 -7.16 -2.63 -9.77
C ILE A 96 -8.57 -3.01 -9.33
N ALA A 97 -9.38 -3.41 -10.31
CA ALA A 97 -10.80 -3.69 -10.09
C ALA A 97 -11.03 -4.85 -9.11
N GLY A 98 -11.85 -4.62 -8.09
CA GLY A 98 -12.22 -5.59 -7.07
C GLY A 98 -11.11 -5.96 -6.09
N ALA A 99 -9.87 -5.49 -6.27
CA ALA A 99 -8.79 -5.74 -5.32
C ALA A 99 -8.96 -4.90 -4.06
N ARG A 100 -8.52 -5.45 -2.93
CA ARG A 100 -8.61 -4.85 -1.61
C ARG A 100 -7.27 -4.24 -1.17
N HIS A 101 -7.07 -4.14 0.14
CA HIS A 101 -5.90 -3.47 0.74
C HIS A 101 -4.57 -4.12 0.37
N PHE A 102 -4.51 -5.45 0.32
CA PHE A 102 -3.33 -6.19 -0.13
C PHE A 102 -3.45 -6.50 -1.63
N VAL A 103 -3.43 -5.47 -2.45
CA VAL A 103 -3.60 -5.58 -3.91
C VAL A 103 -2.62 -6.58 -4.54
N GLN A 104 -1.40 -6.70 -4.02
CA GLN A 104 -0.38 -7.64 -4.48
C GLN A 104 -0.71 -9.10 -4.15
N LEU A 105 -1.61 -9.35 -3.20
CA LEU A 105 -2.12 -10.70 -2.89
C LEU A 105 -3.40 -11.01 -3.67
N ASP A 106 -4.18 -9.99 -3.98
CA ASP A 106 -5.44 -10.16 -4.72
C ASP A 106 -5.21 -10.28 -6.23
N GLU A 107 -4.19 -9.59 -6.77
CA GLU A 107 -3.87 -9.56 -8.21
C GLU A 107 -2.35 -9.58 -8.44
N PRO A 108 -1.64 -10.65 -8.00
CA PRO A 108 -0.17 -10.70 -8.01
C PRO A 108 0.43 -10.55 -9.39
N GLU A 109 -0.16 -11.15 -10.40
CA GLU A 109 0.34 -11.11 -11.78
C GLU A 109 0.20 -9.72 -12.39
N GLN A 110 -0.93 -9.05 -12.14
CA GLN A 110 -1.16 -7.70 -12.64
C GLN A 110 -0.22 -6.70 -11.96
N VAL A 111 -0.04 -6.81 -10.65
CA VAL A 111 0.89 -5.96 -9.89
C VAL A 111 2.33 -6.20 -10.35
N ALA A 112 2.76 -7.46 -10.49
CA ALA A 112 4.09 -7.80 -10.99
C ALA A 112 4.34 -7.22 -12.39
N ARG A 113 3.39 -7.34 -13.31
CA ARG A 113 3.48 -6.76 -14.65
C ARG A 113 3.66 -5.24 -14.60
N LEU A 114 2.87 -4.56 -13.77
CA LEU A 114 2.98 -3.10 -13.61
C LEU A 114 4.34 -2.69 -13.04
N ILE A 115 4.92 -3.47 -12.13
CA ILE A 115 6.25 -3.20 -11.57
C ILE A 115 7.32 -3.41 -12.64
N LEU A 116 7.28 -4.54 -13.36
CA LEU A 116 8.30 -4.92 -14.34
C LEU A 116 8.32 -4.03 -15.59
N THR A 117 7.18 -3.43 -15.93
CA THR A 117 7.06 -2.51 -17.08
C THR A 117 7.27 -1.05 -16.72
N MET A 118 7.74 -0.77 -15.50
CA MET A 118 8.02 0.60 -15.08
C MET A 118 9.14 1.22 -15.91
N PRO A 119 8.98 2.48 -16.38
CA PRO A 119 10.04 3.15 -17.15
C PRO A 119 11.32 3.25 -16.33
N SER A 120 12.46 2.98 -16.95
CA SER A 120 13.76 3.20 -16.30
C SER A 120 13.98 4.68 -16.01
N PRO A 121 14.63 5.04 -14.90
CA PRO A 121 15.02 6.42 -14.64
C PRO A 121 15.89 6.93 -15.80
N GLY A 122 15.42 7.94 -16.52
CA GLY A 122 16.13 8.53 -17.68
C GLY A 122 15.60 8.16 -19.06
N SER A 123 14.65 7.22 -19.20
CA SER A 123 13.92 7.04 -20.45
C SER A 123 13.02 8.26 -20.66
N LYS A 124 13.35 9.11 -21.63
CA LYS A 124 12.45 10.17 -22.08
C LYS A 124 11.18 9.51 -22.61
N GLN A 125 10.04 9.86 -22.02
CA GLN A 125 8.77 9.62 -22.68
C GLN A 125 8.79 10.43 -23.97
N ALA A 126 8.77 9.69 -25.09
CA ALA A 126 8.65 10.26 -26.42
C ALA A 126 7.24 10.78 -26.64
#